data_18ed2b6ec4f6591c117f826ede3956d9
#
_entry.id   18ed2b6ec4f6591c117f826ede3956d9
#
_cell.length_a   1.000
_cell.length_b   1.000
_cell.length_c   1.000
_cell.angle_alpha   90.00
_cell.angle_beta   90.00
_cell.angle_gamma   90.00
#
_symmetry.space_group_name_H-M   'P 1'
#
loop_
_entity.id
_entity.type
_entity.pdbx_description
1 polymer ?
#
loop_
_entity_poly.entity_id
_entity_poly.type
_entity_poly.pdbx_seq_one_letter_code
_entity_poly.pdbx_strand_id
1 'polypeptide(L)'
;LIDARQLVIAGLLVGITVFLGLSGYGFIPLFTINATILHVPTIIGAIVAGPKVGCMVGFFFGLFSFIQSFRSPAIMLQFAQQYNVLYGFLICIVPRVTIGFIAWWIYKHIPGRILIRATVTSVLTTLLHTGLFLSFFYMLVGAPFATHQGMSLDAFRMMLEGVAVTNGLPEAALAGVIVAPIVIALTHAHIIQ
;
A
#
# COMPACT_ATOMS: atom_id res chain seq x y z
N LEU A 1 11.45 -9.20 20.02
CA LEU A 1 10.49 -10.26 19.67
C LEU A 1 9.11 -9.64 19.48
N ILE A 2 8.26 -10.27 18.69
CA ILE A 2 6.83 -9.92 18.56
C ILE A 2 6.12 -10.62 19.73
N ASP A 3 5.30 -9.89 20.47
CA ASP A 3 4.51 -10.46 21.55
C ASP A 3 3.20 -11.11 21.03
N ALA A 4 2.51 -11.88 21.90
CA ALA A 4 1.30 -12.59 21.51
C ALA A 4 0.19 -11.65 21.01
N ARG A 5 0.06 -10.46 21.60
CA ARG A 5 -0.92 -9.43 21.19
C ARG A 5 -0.60 -8.91 19.80
N GLN A 6 0.65 -8.58 19.54
CA GLN A 6 1.11 -8.14 18.23
C GLN A 6 0.88 -9.20 17.15
N LEU A 7 1.09 -10.48 17.49
CA LEU A 7 0.84 -11.60 16.57
C LEU A 7 -0.64 -11.73 16.22
N VAL A 8 -1.54 -11.61 17.21
CA VAL A 8 -2.99 -11.65 16.99
C VAL A 8 -3.44 -10.48 16.10
N ILE A 9 -2.98 -9.26 16.39
CA ILE A 9 -3.31 -8.08 15.58
C ILE A 9 -2.78 -8.27 14.15
N ALA A 10 -1.56 -8.73 13.99
CA ALA A 10 -0.98 -8.99 12.67
C ALA A 10 -1.79 -10.04 11.89
N GLY A 11 -2.15 -11.16 12.51
CA GLY A 11 -2.96 -12.22 11.89
C GLY A 11 -4.32 -11.73 11.44
N LEU A 12 -5.02 -10.93 12.29
CA LEU A 12 -6.31 -10.33 11.95
C LEU A 12 -6.19 -9.36 10.76
N LEU A 13 -5.20 -8.48 10.76
CA LEU A 13 -4.99 -7.50 9.68
C LEU A 13 -4.56 -8.17 8.37
N VAL A 14 -3.73 -9.20 8.43
CA VAL A 14 -3.40 -10.04 7.27
C VAL A 14 -4.65 -10.72 6.73
N GLY A 15 -5.48 -11.31 7.59
CA GLY A 15 -6.76 -11.92 7.21
C GLY A 15 -7.68 -10.92 6.51
N ILE A 16 -7.81 -9.70 7.05
CA ILE A 16 -8.58 -8.61 6.43
C ILE A 16 -8.00 -8.25 5.05
N THR A 17 -6.68 -8.11 4.93
CA THR A 17 -6.02 -7.79 3.66
C THR A 17 -6.30 -8.84 2.59
N VAL A 18 -6.17 -10.12 2.94
CA VAL A 18 -6.46 -11.24 2.03
C VAL A 18 -7.94 -11.29 1.66
N PHE A 19 -8.84 -11.13 2.65
CA PHE A 19 -10.28 -11.08 2.40
C PHE A 19 -10.67 -9.94 1.45
N LEU A 20 -10.19 -8.72 1.69
CA LEU A 20 -10.45 -7.56 0.84
C LEU A 20 -9.94 -7.80 -0.59
N GLY A 21 -8.77 -8.40 -0.72
CA GLY A 21 -8.20 -8.69 -2.03
C GLY A 21 -8.94 -9.79 -2.80
N LEU A 22 -9.34 -10.88 -2.12
CA LEU A 22 -10.05 -12.00 -2.76
C LEU A 22 -11.50 -11.68 -3.08
N SER A 23 -12.18 -10.93 -2.21
CA SER A 23 -13.60 -10.57 -2.40
C SER A 23 -13.81 -9.48 -3.46
N GLY A 24 -12.75 -8.76 -3.86
CA GLY A 24 -12.84 -7.59 -4.72
C GLY A 24 -13.31 -6.31 -4.01
N TYR A 25 -13.78 -6.38 -2.76
CA TYR A 25 -14.16 -5.21 -1.97
C TYR A 25 -12.98 -4.28 -1.62
N GLY A 26 -11.76 -4.77 -1.78
CA GLY A 26 -10.55 -3.95 -1.66
C GLY A 26 -10.37 -2.94 -2.80
N PHE A 27 -11.18 -3.01 -3.83
CA PHE A 27 -11.18 -2.13 -4.99
C PHE A 27 -12.47 -1.33 -5.02
N ILE A 28 -12.38 -0.02 -4.76
CA ILE A 28 -13.52 0.88 -4.78
C ILE A 28 -13.60 1.53 -6.16
N PRO A 29 -14.66 1.27 -6.95
CA PRO A 29 -14.81 1.91 -8.25
C PRO A 29 -15.09 3.41 -8.05
N LEU A 30 -14.20 4.25 -8.53
CA LEU A 30 -14.33 5.68 -8.58
C LEU A 30 -14.42 6.12 -10.04
N PHE A 31 -15.63 6.17 -10.57
CA PHE A 31 -15.91 6.53 -11.97
C PHE A 31 -15.11 5.69 -12.98
N THR A 32 -13.95 6.17 -13.41
CA THR A 32 -13.05 5.52 -14.39
C THR A 32 -11.86 4.79 -13.76
N ILE A 33 -11.71 4.84 -12.43
CA ILE A 33 -10.53 4.37 -11.71
C ILE A 33 -10.96 3.48 -10.54
N ASN A 34 -10.20 2.41 -10.30
CA ASN A 34 -10.36 1.58 -9.10
C ASN A 34 -9.33 2.02 -8.05
N ALA A 35 -9.81 2.71 -7.01
CA ALA A 35 -8.96 2.99 -5.84
C ALA A 35 -8.81 1.73 -4.98
N THR A 36 -7.63 1.49 -4.46
CA THR A 36 -7.38 0.34 -3.60
C THR A 36 -7.28 0.74 -2.13
N ILE A 37 -7.87 -0.07 -1.25
CA ILE A 37 -7.77 0.10 0.20
C ILE A 37 -6.94 -1.00 0.87
N LEU A 38 -6.28 -1.83 0.09
CA LEU A 38 -5.50 -2.98 0.59
C LEU A 38 -4.29 -2.57 1.44
N HIS A 39 -3.80 -1.34 1.31
CA HIS A 39 -2.70 -0.80 2.12
C HIS A 39 -3.17 -0.29 3.51
N VAL A 40 -4.47 -0.05 3.69
CA VAL A 40 -5.06 0.45 4.94
C VAL A 40 -4.72 -0.44 6.15
N PRO A 41 -4.90 -1.78 6.11
CA PRO A 41 -4.50 -2.66 7.21
C PRO A 41 -3.02 -2.55 7.58
N THR A 42 -2.13 -2.33 6.61
CA THR A 42 -0.69 -2.13 6.85
C THR A 42 -0.44 -0.87 7.67
N ILE A 43 -1.10 0.23 7.32
CA ILE A 43 -0.99 1.50 8.04
C ILE A 43 -1.56 1.37 9.46
N ILE A 44 -2.74 0.76 9.61
CA ILE A 44 -3.35 0.52 10.92
C ILE A 44 -2.42 -0.34 11.79
N GLY A 45 -1.88 -1.44 11.25
CA GLY A 45 -0.96 -2.32 11.96
C GLY A 45 0.31 -1.60 12.46
N ALA A 46 0.84 -0.71 11.62
CA ALA A 46 1.99 0.11 11.96
C ALA A 46 1.71 1.10 13.10
N ILE A 47 0.55 1.76 13.07
CA ILE A 47 0.12 2.73 14.09
C ILE A 47 -0.20 2.03 15.42
N VAL A 48 -0.95 0.94 15.36
CA VAL A 48 -1.55 0.27 16.54
C VAL A 48 -0.56 -0.64 17.26
N ALA A 49 0.25 -1.39 16.50
CA ALA A 49 1.10 -2.45 17.03
C ALA A 49 2.60 -2.26 16.69
N GLY A 50 2.94 -1.14 16.04
CA GLY A 50 4.32 -0.76 15.77
C GLY A 50 4.89 -1.29 14.44
N PRO A 51 6.16 -0.93 14.15
CA PRO A 51 6.75 -1.12 12.82
C PRO A 51 6.89 -2.59 12.43
N LYS A 52 7.13 -3.49 13.37
CA LYS A 52 7.24 -4.94 13.10
C LYS A 52 5.94 -5.49 12.53
N VAL A 53 4.81 -5.13 13.14
CA VAL A 53 3.48 -5.56 12.68
C VAL A 53 3.14 -4.89 11.36
N GLY A 54 3.40 -3.59 11.20
CA GLY A 54 3.20 -2.89 9.94
C GLY A 54 3.99 -3.52 8.79
N CYS A 55 5.28 -3.80 8.98
CA CYS A 55 6.11 -4.46 7.97
C CYS A 55 5.63 -5.89 7.67
N MET A 56 5.19 -6.65 8.68
CA MET A 56 4.67 -8.00 8.50
C MET A 56 3.37 -8.00 7.69
N VAL A 57 2.40 -7.14 8.03
CA VAL A 57 1.16 -6.98 7.25
C VAL A 57 1.47 -6.50 5.84
N GLY A 58 2.41 -5.55 5.68
CA GLY A 58 2.89 -5.08 4.38
C GLY A 58 3.54 -6.17 3.54
N PHE A 59 4.28 -7.08 4.16
CA PHE A 59 4.85 -8.25 3.48
C PHE A 59 3.75 -9.17 2.92
N PHE A 60 2.76 -9.52 3.74
CA PHE A 60 1.64 -10.36 3.28
C PHE A 60 0.78 -9.64 2.24
N PHE A 61 0.58 -8.33 2.36
CA PHE A 61 -0.05 -7.53 1.30
C PHE A 61 0.73 -7.63 -0.02
N GLY A 62 2.05 -7.46 0.03
CA GLY A 62 2.91 -7.58 -1.15
C GLY A 62 2.90 -8.99 -1.75
N LEU A 63 2.95 -10.02 -0.90
CA LEU A 63 2.88 -11.42 -1.32
C LEU A 63 1.53 -11.74 -1.98
N PHE A 64 0.43 -11.26 -1.39
CA PHE A 64 -0.89 -11.39 -2.01
C PHE A 64 -0.95 -10.67 -3.36
N SER A 65 -0.45 -9.43 -3.45
CA SER A 65 -0.39 -8.68 -4.71
C SER A 65 0.43 -9.39 -5.77
N PHE A 66 1.55 -10.01 -5.39
CA PHE A 66 2.38 -10.80 -6.29
C PHE A 66 1.66 -12.04 -6.80
N ILE A 67 0.98 -12.79 -5.93
CA ILE A 67 0.19 -13.98 -6.33
C ILE A 67 -0.99 -13.57 -7.21
N GLN A 68 -1.68 -12.48 -6.86
CA GLN A 68 -2.85 -12.01 -7.59
C GLN A 68 -2.51 -11.49 -8.99
N SER A 69 -1.32 -10.94 -9.19
CA SER A 69 -0.90 -10.46 -10.50
C SER A 69 -0.71 -11.56 -11.56
N PHE A 70 -0.64 -12.84 -11.15
CA PHE A 70 -0.73 -13.98 -12.08
C PHE A 70 -2.18 -14.33 -12.48
N ARG A 71 -3.18 -13.89 -11.69
CA ARG A 71 -4.59 -14.23 -11.87
C ARG A 71 -5.40 -13.11 -12.51
N SER A 72 -5.10 -11.88 -12.11
CA SER A 72 -5.82 -10.69 -12.58
C SER A 72 -4.82 -9.68 -13.13
N PRO A 73 -4.77 -9.49 -14.43
CA PRO A 73 -3.71 -8.74 -15.09
C PRO A 73 -3.89 -7.22 -14.91
N ALA A 74 -3.21 -6.65 -13.92
CA ALA A 74 -2.78 -5.27 -14.07
C ALA A 74 -1.63 -5.27 -15.09
N ILE A 75 -1.83 -4.67 -16.26
CA ILE A 75 -0.92 -4.72 -17.42
C ILE A 75 0.54 -4.48 -17.03
N MET A 76 0.78 -3.50 -16.16
CA MET A 76 2.13 -3.18 -15.68
C MET A 76 2.77 -4.34 -14.91
N LEU A 77 2.07 -4.90 -13.92
CA LEU A 77 2.62 -5.98 -13.09
C LEU A 77 2.76 -7.28 -13.88
N GLN A 78 1.83 -7.57 -14.77
CA GLN A 78 1.93 -8.72 -15.65
C GLN A 78 3.18 -8.63 -16.54
N PHE A 79 3.42 -7.47 -17.15
CA PHE A 79 4.63 -7.25 -17.92
C PHE A 79 5.90 -7.42 -17.09
N ALA A 80 5.96 -6.82 -15.89
CA ALA A 80 7.12 -6.94 -15.02
C ALA A 80 7.45 -8.40 -14.68
N GLN A 81 6.41 -9.24 -14.45
CA GLN A 81 6.60 -10.67 -14.16
C GLN A 81 7.02 -11.47 -15.41
N GLN A 82 6.44 -11.19 -16.57
CA GLN A 82 6.84 -11.84 -17.81
C GLN A 82 8.26 -11.47 -18.22
N TYR A 83 8.66 -10.23 -17.99
CA TYR A 83 10.01 -9.75 -18.24
C TYR A 83 11.04 -10.37 -17.29
N ASN A 84 10.76 -10.31 -15.97
CA ASN A 84 11.57 -10.93 -14.94
C ASN A 84 10.74 -11.11 -13.65
N VAL A 85 10.52 -12.36 -13.26
CA VAL A 85 9.73 -12.72 -12.07
C VAL A 85 10.28 -12.07 -10.78
N LEU A 86 11.61 -11.97 -10.66
CA LEU A 86 12.25 -11.32 -9.51
C LEU A 86 11.92 -9.82 -9.46
N TYR A 87 11.89 -9.13 -10.60
CA TYR A 87 11.50 -7.71 -10.65
C TYR A 87 10.05 -7.54 -10.26
N GLY A 88 9.15 -8.39 -10.77
CA GLY A 88 7.75 -8.40 -10.35
C GLY A 88 7.59 -8.62 -8.83
N PHE A 89 8.37 -9.54 -8.26
CA PHE A 89 8.40 -9.78 -6.82
C PHE A 89 8.87 -8.55 -6.04
N LEU A 90 9.99 -7.94 -6.43
CA LEU A 90 10.54 -6.75 -5.77
C LEU A 90 9.57 -5.56 -5.83
N ILE A 91 8.94 -5.33 -6.99
CA ILE A 91 7.94 -4.27 -7.18
C ILE A 91 6.72 -4.48 -6.27
N CYS A 92 6.33 -5.72 -6.04
CA CYS A 92 5.22 -6.04 -5.15
C CYS A 92 5.58 -5.96 -3.67
N ILE A 93 6.75 -6.46 -3.26
CA ILE A 93 7.08 -6.62 -1.83
C ILE A 93 7.69 -5.35 -1.24
N VAL A 94 8.71 -4.79 -1.89
CA VAL A 94 9.52 -3.72 -1.28
C VAL A 94 8.69 -2.49 -0.91
N PRO A 95 7.87 -1.91 -1.78
CA PRO A 95 7.05 -0.75 -1.40
C PRO A 95 6.08 -1.05 -0.25
N ARG A 96 5.49 -2.25 -0.22
CA ARG A 96 4.49 -2.65 0.79
C ARG A 96 5.09 -2.87 2.17
N VAL A 97 6.27 -3.46 2.24
CA VAL A 97 7.00 -3.60 3.51
C VAL A 97 7.48 -2.23 4.01
N THR A 98 8.03 -1.43 3.10
CA THR A 98 8.58 -0.11 3.44
C THR A 98 7.52 0.82 4.03
N ILE A 99 6.29 0.82 3.52
CA ILE A 99 5.23 1.66 4.06
C ILE A 99 4.81 1.27 5.48
N GLY A 100 4.97 0.01 5.88
CA GLY A 100 4.74 -0.43 7.26
C GLY A 100 5.68 0.27 8.25
N PHE A 101 6.94 0.44 7.88
CA PHE A 101 7.91 1.21 8.68
C PHE A 101 7.64 2.72 8.60
N ILE A 102 7.41 3.24 7.39
CA ILE A 102 7.17 4.68 7.14
C ILE A 102 5.94 5.16 7.92
N ALA A 103 4.83 4.41 7.90
CA ALA A 103 3.61 4.77 8.62
C ALA A 103 3.85 4.92 10.13
N TRP A 104 4.56 3.96 10.73
CA TRP A 104 4.95 4.06 12.14
C TRP A 104 5.83 5.28 12.40
N TRP A 105 6.84 5.51 11.55
CA TRP A 105 7.77 6.61 11.71
C TRP A 105 7.06 7.97 11.61
N ILE A 106 6.23 8.17 10.59
CA ILE A 106 5.45 9.40 10.41
C ILE A 106 4.53 9.61 11.62
N TYR A 107 3.76 8.57 12.02
CA TYR A 107 2.83 8.68 13.14
C TYR A 107 3.52 9.07 14.45
N LYS A 108 4.73 8.57 14.69
CA LYS A 108 5.52 8.88 15.87
C LYS A 108 5.98 10.35 15.91
N HIS A 109 6.26 10.95 14.76
CA HIS A 109 6.85 12.28 14.67
C HIS A 109 5.82 13.40 14.44
N ILE A 110 4.58 13.08 14.08
CA ILE A 110 3.53 14.10 13.95
C ILE A 110 3.00 14.46 15.35
N PRO A 111 3.10 15.74 15.77
CA PRO A 111 2.50 16.20 17.01
C PRO A 111 0.98 16.40 16.86
N GLY A 112 0.26 16.41 17.96
CA GLY A 112 -1.14 16.81 18.01
C GLY A 112 -2.12 15.69 18.37
N ARG A 113 -3.40 15.94 18.09
CA ARG A 113 -4.50 15.02 18.41
C ARG A 113 -4.45 13.75 17.54
N ILE A 114 -4.92 12.64 18.07
CA ILE A 114 -4.95 11.32 17.39
C ILE A 114 -5.58 11.42 16.00
N LEU A 115 -6.68 12.16 15.85
CA LEU A 115 -7.33 12.37 14.57
C LEU A 115 -6.37 12.94 13.53
N ILE A 116 -5.67 14.04 13.86
CA ILE A 116 -4.73 14.70 12.94
C ILE A 116 -3.57 13.76 12.62
N ARG A 117 -2.99 13.14 13.65
CA ARG A 117 -1.87 12.20 13.49
C ARG A 117 -2.23 11.04 12.58
N ALA A 118 -3.37 10.39 12.81
CA ALA A 118 -3.82 9.26 12.02
C ALA A 118 -4.13 9.66 10.56
N THR A 119 -4.85 10.79 10.35
CA THR A 119 -5.20 11.28 9.02
C THR A 119 -3.95 11.66 8.22
N VAL A 120 -3.06 12.48 8.78
CA VAL A 120 -1.85 12.92 8.07
C VAL A 120 -0.93 11.73 7.79
N THR A 121 -0.78 10.82 8.75
CA THR A 121 0.02 9.61 8.54
C THR A 121 -0.51 8.78 7.39
N SER A 122 -1.81 8.51 7.35
CA SER A 122 -2.41 7.68 6.30
C SER A 122 -2.31 8.32 4.93
N VAL A 123 -2.59 9.62 4.82
CA VAL A 123 -2.46 10.37 3.57
C VAL A 123 -1.02 10.35 3.05
N LEU A 124 -0.05 10.75 3.86
CA LEU A 124 1.35 10.79 3.47
C LEU A 124 1.89 9.40 3.13
N THR A 125 1.57 8.39 3.94
CA THR A 125 2.02 7.02 3.69
C THR A 125 1.46 6.47 2.38
N THR A 126 0.20 6.77 2.06
CA THR A 126 -0.42 6.34 0.80
C THR A 126 0.24 7.00 -0.40
N LEU A 127 0.48 8.31 -0.35
CA LEU A 127 1.20 9.01 -1.43
C LEU A 127 2.62 8.47 -1.62
N LEU A 128 3.33 8.21 -0.53
CA LEU A 128 4.66 7.60 -0.58
C LEU A 128 4.61 6.16 -1.13
N HIS A 129 3.57 5.38 -0.78
CA HIS A 129 3.36 4.06 -1.35
C HIS A 129 3.23 4.09 -2.87
N THR A 130 2.36 4.97 -3.39
CA THR A 130 2.18 5.16 -4.84
C THR A 130 3.50 5.59 -5.50
N GLY A 131 4.19 6.57 -4.92
CA GLY A 131 5.48 7.03 -5.42
C GLY A 131 6.54 5.93 -5.44
N LEU A 132 6.67 5.16 -4.35
CA LEU A 132 7.61 4.04 -4.27
C LEU A 132 7.29 2.96 -5.32
N PHE A 133 6.02 2.56 -5.43
CA PHE A 133 5.60 1.56 -6.40
C PHE A 133 5.93 1.96 -7.84
N LEU A 134 5.55 3.18 -8.24
CA LEU A 134 5.80 3.69 -9.58
C LEU A 134 7.29 3.90 -9.85
N SER A 135 8.06 4.36 -8.86
CA SER A 135 9.51 4.52 -8.96
C SER A 135 10.22 3.17 -9.14
N PHE A 136 9.87 2.16 -8.33
CA PHE A 136 10.43 0.82 -8.50
C PHE A 136 10.09 0.21 -9.85
N PHE A 137 8.84 0.40 -10.31
CA PHE A 137 8.45 -0.05 -11.64
C PHE A 137 9.28 0.64 -12.73
N TYR A 138 9.38 1.96 -12.67
CA TYR A 138 10.16 2.73 -13.65
C TYR A 138 11.63 2.32 -13.68
N MET A 139 12.25 2.17 -12.52
CA MET A 139 13.67 1.81 -12.41
C MET A 139 13.98 0.39 -12.90
N LEU A 140 13.12 -0.58 -12.62
CA LEU A 140 13.38 -1.98 -12.91
C LEU A 140 12.94 -2.40 -14.32
N VAL A 141 11.82 -1.88 -14.81
CA VAL A 141 11.20 -2.31 -16.06
C VAL A 141 10.70 -1.16 -16.94
N GLY A 142 10.97 0.09 -16.59
CA GLY A 142 10.42 1.25 -17.30
C GLY A 142 10.83 1.31 -18.77
N ALA A 143 12.12 1.17 -19.08
CA ALA A 143 12.60 1.21 -20.45
C ALA A 143 12.07 0.03 -21.30
N PRO A 144 12.17 -1.23 -20.87
CA PRO A 144 11.60 -2.35 -21.63
C PRO A 144 10.08 -2.26 -21.75
N PHE A 145 9.36 -1.74 -20.74
CA PHE A 145 7.92 -1.54 -20.82
C PHE A 145 7.55 -0.46 -21.85
N ALA A 146 8.23 0.69 -21.84
CA ALA A 146 8.00 1.76 -22.81
C ALA A 146 8.23 1.26 -24.25
N THR A 147 9.32 0.54 -24.49
CA THR A 147 9.63 -0.07 -25.79
C THR A 147 8.53 -1.06 -26.21
N HIS A 148 8.08 -1.92 -25.30
CA HIS A 148 7.01 -2.89 -25.57
C HIS A 148 5.69 -2.21 -25.94
N GLN A 149 5.39 -1.06 -25.35
CA GLN A 149 4.19 -0.26 -25.63
C GLN A 149 4.36 0.70 -26.83
N GLY A 150 5.52 0.72 -27.48
CA GLY A 150 5.79 1.60 -28.61
C GLY A 150 5.84 3.09 -28.25
N MET A 151 6.15 3.43 -26.99
CA MET A 151 6.23 4.82 -26.52
C MET A 151 7.65 5.21 -26.13
N SER A 152 7.94 6.52 -26.14
CA SER A 152 9.20 7.03 -25.60
C SER A 152 9.23 6.91 -24.07
N LEU A 153 10.45 6.88 -23.51
CA LEU A 153 10.62 6.82 -22.05
C LEU A 153 10.02 8.06 -21.35
N ASP A 154 10.10 9.23 -21.99
CA ASP A 154 9.51 10.47 -21.48
C ASP A 154 7.98 10.41 -21.48
N ALA A 155 7.36 9.87 -22.55
CA ALA A 155 5.92 9.67 -22.60
C ALA A 155 5.45 8.69 -21.52
N PHE A 156 6.22 7.62 -21.28
CA PHE A 156 5.95 6.69 -20.20
C PHE A 156 6.05 7.35 -18.81
N ARG A 157 7.06 8.18 -18.58
CA ARG A 157 7.19 8.94 -17.34
C ARG A 157 5.98 9.85 -17.11
N MET A 158 5.56 10.61 -18.11
CA MET A 158 4.36 11.45 -18.01
C MET A 158 3.10 10.62 -17.71
N MET A 159 2.97 9.43 -18.29
CA MET A 159 1.88 8.51 -17.98
C MET A 159 1.91 8.08 -16.49
N LEU A 160 3.07 7.75 -15.95
CA LEU A 160 3.22 7.39 -14.52
C LEU A 160 2.87 8.56 -13.59
N GLU A 161 3.28 9.78 -13.94
CA GLU A 161 2.90 10.99 -13.20
C GLU A 161 1.38 11.18 -13.21
N GLY A 162 0.73 10.95 -14.35
CA GLY A 162 -0.73 10.93 -14.47
C GLY A 162 -1.38 9.87 -13.56
N VAL A 163 -0.86 8.65 -13.56
CA VAL A 163 -1.34 7.57 -12.68
C VAL A 163 -1.15 7.93 -11.20
N ALA A 164 -0.02 8.56 -10.83
CA ALA A 164 0.22 8.99 -9.46
C ALA A 164 -0.84 9.99 -8.97
N VAL A 165 -1.26 10.91 -9.82
CA VAL A 165 -2.29 11.90 -9.48
C VAL A 165 -3.69 11.27 -9.47
N THR A 166 -4.05 10.55 -10.53
CA THR A 166 -5.42 10.03 -10.70
C THR A 166 -5.77 8.90 -9.75
N ASN A 167 -4.80 8.08 -9.35
CA ASN A 167 -5.01 6.99 -8.39
C ASN A 167 -4.53 7.37 -6.98
N GLY A 168 -3.34 7.96 -6.86
CA GLY A 168 -2.73 8.24 -5.57
C GLY A 168 -3.51 9.24 -4.71
N LEU A 169 -4.08 10.29 -5.29
CA LEU A 169 -4.83 11.27 -4.52
C LEU A 169 -6.16 10.71 -3.97
N PRO A 170 -7.01 10.04 -4.77
CA PRO A 170 -8.22 9.41 -4.24
C PRO A 170 -7.93 8.34 -3.20
N GLU A 171 -6.91 7.50 -3.41
CA GLU A 171 -6.50 6.48 -2.45
C GLU A 171 -6.02 7.10 -1.13
N ALA A 172 -5.26 8.18 -1.19
CA ALA A 172 -4.80 8.89 -0.01
C ALA A 172 -5.97 9.52 0.78
N ALA A 173 -6.93 10.11 0.08
CA ALA A 173 -8.14 10.65 0.70
C ALA A 173 -8.96 9.56 1.39
N LEU A 174 -9.19 8.43 0.72
CA LEU A 174 -9.89 7.27 1.29
C LEU A 174 -9.14 6.70 2.50
N ALA A 175 -7.82 6.56 2.42
CA ALA A 175 -7.02 6.11 3.55
C ALA A 175 -7.17 7.03 4.77
N GLY A 176 -7.16 8.36 4.57
CA GLY A 176 -7.39 9.35 5.62
C GLY A 176 -8.74 9.18 6.32
N VAL A 177 -9.79 8.99 5.52
CA VAL A 177 -11.16 8.82 6.02
C VAL A 177 -11.35 7.48 6.75
N ILE A 178 -10.69 6.41 6.30
CA ILE A 178 -10.88 5.07 6.87
C ILE A 178 -10.00 4.85 8.10
N VAL A 179 -8.71 5.21 8.04
CA VAL A 179 -7.73 4.91 9.11
C VAL A 179 -8.01 5.70 10.37
N ALA A 180 -8.35 6.98 10.25
CA ALA A 180 -8.50 7.85 11.41
C ALA A 180 -9.58 7.39 12.40
N PRO A 181 -10.84 7.11 11.99
CA PRO A 181 -11.87 6.63 12.92
C PRO A 181 -11.53 5.26 13.51
N ILE A 182 -10.89 4.37 12.76
CA ILE A 182 -10.47 3.05 13.26
C ILE A 182 -9.42 3.21 14.36
N VAL A 183 -8.40 4.03 14.15
CA VAL A 183 -7.34 4.28 15.14
C VAL A 183 -7.94 4.93 16.39
N ILE A 184 -8.87 5.89 16.26
CA ILE A 184 -9.57 6.52 17.38
C ILE A 184 -10.36 5.48 18.17
N ALA A 185 -11.16 4.65 17.50
CA ALA A 185 -11.94 3.60 18.14
C ALA A 185 -11.07 2.61 18.93
N LEU A 186 -9.94 2.18 18.32
CA LEU A 186 -9.00 1.26 18.96
C LEU A 186 -8.29 1.89 20.17
N THR A 187 -8.04 3.21 20.14
CA THR A 187 -7.49 3.92 21.29
C THR A 187 -8.49 4.01 22.43
N HIS A 188 -9.75 4.34 22.15
CA HIS A 188 -10.81 4.38 23.17
C HIS A 188 -11.12 2.99 23.77
N ALA A 189 -10.95 1.93 23.00
CA ALA A 189 -11.06 0.55 23.49
C ALA A 189 -9.83 0.08 24.30
N HIS A 190 -8.89 0.96 24.63
CA HIS A 190 -7.62 0.66 25.34
C HIS A 190 -6.79 -0.44 24.65
N ILE A 191 -6.97 -0.63 23.36
CA ILE A 191 -6.19 -1.54 22.53
C ILE A 191 -4.84 -0.89 22.12
N ILE A 192 -4.73 0.43 22.18
CA ILE A 192 -3.49 1.19 21.93
C ILE A 192 -3.14 1.97 23.22
N GLN A 193 -1.87 1.93 23.62
CA GLN A 193 -1.30 2.78 24.68
C GLN A 193 -0.67 4.02 24.06
#